data_20fee13f29782a30d265359edee2a6f2
#
_entry.id   20fee13f29782a30d265359edee2a6f2
#
_cell.length_a   1.000
_cell.length_b   1.000
_cell.length_c   1.000
_cell.angle_alpha   90.00
_cell.angle_beta   90.00
_cell.angle_gamma   90.00
#
_symmetry.space_group_name_H-M   'P 1'
#
loop_
_entity.id
_entity.type
_entity.pdbx_description
1 polymer ?
#
loop_
_entity_poly.entity_id
_entity_poly.type
_entity_poly.pdbx_seq_one_letter_code
_entity_poly.pdbx_strand_id
1 'polypeptide(L)'
;MKFLKERKDSGALAFQRKIPLHLLNRAKAYGIKPVVVLPLDLMAGAASEVQIATRIEQKNKQFEQLMRFLEQSDVEAASNAQWEEAAKALLEVKGIKGGTLRNVSPTSDEFEYRLDEALGININQDHPDWDKVYPDAKRMPEKLVSAIYEILSNRADQKRFHLFSDAIDYYKAYKDTEINKLTGTEVEKDRKRREFKKDCKRLDAFLEFTGNQEFTQVNANEELRRYRNHLVNDVYDNANTAKRALTLPAAALRRYADEVATNIVITQLKVDGQAKSGKQRPVLDIETELPLLWEAAHSEEYGQFERLSIFGIFSGASAAEIIQTRVKDVYALDRYYILGGTKQQTRQRPVIIINRTHLKLLTKYKEGYVVGEKVAHQQNHSAKFASVLREVTGNNELVPYSCRHTGKFLADTKGVGHKDVTETMFGWTGNRREAKDNYGKAGIFSKPYIEQMKQITEVMLEDLPQYP
;
A
#
# COMPACT_ATOMS: atom_id res chain seq x y z
N MET A 1 16.11 23.78 -28.08
CA MET A 1 16.16 23.07 -26.78
C MET A 1 17.59 22.91 -26.32
N LYS A 2 17.87 23.02 -25.00
CA LYS A 2 19.20 22.80 -24.45
C LYS A 2 19.66 21.36 -24.66
N PHE A 3 20.90 21.14 -25.09
CA PHE A 3 21.52 19.84 -25.38
C PHE A 3 21.01 19.11 -26.66
N LEU A 4 20.16 19.71 -27.46
CA LEU A 4 19.72 19.14 -28.74
C LEU A 4 20.71 19.43 -29.85
N LYS A 5 21.06 18.41 -30.63
CA LYS A 5 21.83 18.52 -31.86
C LYS A 5 21.13 17.78 -32.98
N GLU A 6 21.02 18.39 -34.13
CA GLU A 6 20.58 17.75 -35.35
C GLU A 6 21.79 17.32 -36.21
N ARG A 7 21.76 16.11 -36.70
CA ARG A 7 22.79 15.60 -37.63
C ARG A 7 22.48 16.09 -39.03
N LYS A 8 23.39 16.89 -39.58
CA LYS A 8 23.21 17.53 -40.90
C LYS A 8 22.94 16.55 -42.04
N ASP A 9 23.52 15.33 -41.98
CA ASP A 9 23.48 14.37 -43.07
C ASP A 9 22.19 13.51 -43.04
N SER A 10 21.51 13.38 -41.92
CA SER A 10 20.40 12.46 -41.76
C SER A 10 19.14 13.09 -41.14
N GLY A 11 19.21 14.32 -40.65
CA GLY A 11 18.11 14.92 -39.88
C GLY A 11 17.81 14.24 -38.55
N ALA A 12 18.65 13.26 -38.13
CA ALA A 12 18.47 12.55 -36.88
C ALA A 12 18.84 13.46 -35.69
N LEU A 13 17.99 13.41 -34.65
CA LEU A 13 18.18 14.19 -33.46
C LEU A 13 19.09 13.45 -32.46
N ALA A 14 19.97 14.19 -31.79
CA ALA A 14 20.87 13.66 -30.77
C ALA A 14 20.96 14.58 -29.56
N PHE A 15 21.16 14.00 -28.40
CA PHE A 15 21.56 14.68 -27.17
C PHE A 15 23.06 14.88 -27.20
N GLN A 16 23.54 16.09 -26.91
CA GLN A 16 24.97 16.41 -26.86
C GLN A 16 25.33 17.19 -25.61
N ARG A 17 26.33 16.70 -24.84
CA ARG A 17 26.81 17.38 -23.65
C ARG A 17 28.31 17.21 -23.45
N LYS A 18 29.00 18.22 -22.93
CA LYS A 18 30.45 18.16 -22.62
C LYS A 18 30.66 17.56 -21.23
N ILE A 19 31.71 16.76 -21.11
CA ILE A 19 32.18 16.26 -19.83
C ILE A 19 32.88 17.41 -19.07
N PRO A 20 32.63 17.58 -17.75
CA PRO A 20 33.33 18.55 -16.92
C PRO A 20 34.85 18.37 -16.97
N LEU A 21 35.61 19.47 -16.98
CA LEU A 21 37.09 19.45 -17.11
C LEU A 21 37.79 18.56 -16.09
N HIS A 22 37.32 18.55 -14.84
CA HIS A 22 37.91 17.75 -13.76
C HIS A 22 37.69 16.23 -13.94
N LEU A 23 36.77 15.81 -14.80
CA LEU A 23 36.48 14.40 -15.11
C LEU A 23 37.12 13.92 -16.42
N LEU A 24 37.71 14.83 -17.22
CA LEU A 24 38.19 14.48 -18.56
C LEU A 24 39.28 13.38 -18.54
N ASN A 25 40.21 13.42 -17.59
CA ASN A 25 41.26 12.40 -17.49
C ASN A 25 40.65 11.02 -17.14
N ARG A 26 39.68 10.99 -16.24
CA ARG A 26 38.95 9.74 -15.92
C ARG A 26 38.13 9.25 -17.11
N ALA A 27 37.40 10.15 -17.77
CA ALA A 27 36.65 9.80 -18.96
C ALA A 27 37.55 9.24 -20.07
N LYS A 28 38.73 9.83 -20.28
CA LYS A 28 39.72 9.34 -21.23
C LYS A 28 40.22 7.93 -20.89
N ALA A 29 40.46 7.65 -19.59
CA ALA A 29 40.82 6.30 -19.13
C ALA A 29 39.79 5.23 -19.49
N TYR A 30 38.49 5.59 -19.54
CA TYR A 30 37.41 4.74 -20.01
C TYR A 30 37.13 4.88 -21.53
N GLY A 31 38.02 5.52 -22.29
CA GLY A 31 37.85 5.74 -23.73
C GLY A 31 36.64 6.62 -24.10
N ILE A 32 36.14 7.44 -23.17
CA ILE A 32 35.00 8.32 -23.40
C ILE A 32 35.49 9.66 -23.97
N LYS A 33 34.87 10.08 -25.08
CA LYS A 33 35.19 11.37 -25.73
C LYS A 33 34.78 12.56 -24.86
N PRO A 34 35.50 13.72 -24.94
CA PRO A 34 35.15 14.93 -24.18
C PRO A 34 33.74 15.45 -24.39
N VAL A 35 33.13 15.08 -25.50
CA VAL A 35 31.74 15.41 -25.85
C VAL A 35 30.97 14.12 -26.02
N VAL A 36 29.99 13.91 -25.17
CA VAL A 36 29.08 12.77 -25.24
C VAL A 36 27.91 13.11 -26.18
N VAL A 37 27.66 12.25 -27.16
CA VAL A 37 26.58 12.37 -28.13
C VAL A 37 25.74 11.11 -28.09
N LEU A 38 24.50 11.19 -27.64
CA LEU A 38 23.57 10.08 -27.53
C LEU A 38 22.42 10.23 -28.53
N PRO A 39 22.09 9.23 -29.34
CA PRO A 39 20.96 9.30 -30.25
C PRO A 39 19.64 9.42 -29.48
N LEU A 40 18.71 10.24 -29.98
CA LEU A 40 17.35 10.34 -29.43
C LEU A 40 16.40 9.34 -30.09
N ASP A 41 16.82 8.69 -31.16
CA ASP A 41 16.01 7.81 -32.02
C ASP A 41 14.75 8.53 -32.56
N LEU A 42 14.91 9.82 -32.86
CA LEU A 42 13.90 10.71 -33.38
C LEU A 42 14.45 11.48 -34.60
N MET A 43 13.57 11.83 -35.53
CA MET A 43 13.89 12.62 -36.72
C MET A 43 13.38 14.05 -36.54
N ALA A 44 14.16 15.02 -37.01
CA ALA A 44 13.73 16.41 -37.07
C ALA A 44 12.52 16.54 -37.99
N GLY A 45 11.53 17.33 -37.57
CA GLY A 45 10.27 17.54 -38.31
C GLY A 45 9.22 16.42 -38.18
N ALA A 46 9.59 15.22 -37.70
CA ALA A 46 8.65 14.12 -37.53
C ALA A 46 8.21 13.93 -36.05
N ALA A 47 9.00 14.42 -35.08
CA ALA A 47 8.73 14.29 -33.67
C ALA A 47 8.13 15.56 -33.06
N SER A 48 7.16 15.41 -32.15
CA SER A 48 6.61 16.53 -31.42
C SER A 48 7.63 17.09 -30.39
N GLU A 49 7.46 18.37 -30.02
CA GLU A 49 8.31 19.01 -29.00
C GLU A 49 8.29 18.26 -27.66
N VAL A 50 7.14 17.71 -27.30
CA VAL A 50 6.98 16.92 -26.05
C VAL A 50 7.78 15.62 -26.12
N GLN A 51 7.75 14.92 -27.25
CA GLN A 51 8.54 13.69 -27.47
C GLN A 51 10.04 14.01 -27.39
N ILE A 52 10.48 15.08 -28.02
CA ILE A 52 11.88 15.52 -28.01
C ILE A 52 12.31 15.88 -26.58
N ALA A 53 11.51 16.64 -25.85
CA ALA A 53 11.79 17.04 -24.47
C ALA A 53 11.90 15.84 -23.52
N THR A 54 10.98 14.87 -23.64
CA THR A 54 10.99 13.64 -22.83
C THR A 54 12.26 12.80 -23.11
N ARG A 55 12.66 12.67 -24.37
CA ARG A 55 13.87 11.93 -24.74
C ARG A 55 15.15 12.65 -24.28
N ILE A 56 15.21 13.97 -24.39
CA ILE A 56 16.33 14.76 -23.84
C ILE A 56 16.45 14.56 -22.33
N GLU A 57 15.34 14.57 -21.59
CA GLU A 57 15.36 14.34 -20.15
C GLU A 57 15.89 12.96 -19.79
N GLN A 58 15.46 11.91 -20.50
CA GLN A 58 15.97 10.55 -20.32
C GLN A 58 17.48 10.47 -20.57
N LYS A 59 17.96 11.04 -21.68
CA LYS A 59 19.40 11.05 -22.02
C LYS A 59 20.20 11.91 -21.06
N ASN A 60 19.63 12.98 -20.54
CA ASN A 60 20.28 13.79 -19.54
C ASN A 60 20.46 13.02 -18.21
N LYS A 61 19.45 12.23 -17.78
CA LYS A 61 19.59 11.33 -16.63
C LYS A 61 20.72 10.32 -16.82
N GLN A 62 20.82 9.70 -17.98
CA GLN A 62 21.92 8.79 -18.34
C GLN A 62 23.28 9.48 -18.29
N PHE A 63 23.38 10.67 -18.85
CA PHE A 63 24.61 11.46 -18.77
C PHE A 63 25.01 11.80 -17.32
N GLU A 64 24.06 12.17 -16.48
CA GLU A 64 24.31 12.48 -15.07
C GLU A 64 24.72 11.25 -14.26
N GLN A 65 24.19 10.09 -14.59
CA GLN A 65 24.64 8.82 -13.99
C GLN A 65 26.07 8.51 -14.39
N LEU A 66 26.43 8.70 -15.67
CA LEU A 66 27.81 8.58 -16.13
C LEU A 66 28.76 9.55 -15.39
N MET A 67 28.33 10.80 -15.17
CA MET A 67 29.14 11.78 -14.42
C MET A 67 29.32 11.34 -12.97
N ARG A 68 28.28 10.89 -12.31
CA ARG A 68 28.37 10.35 -10.93
C ARG A 68 29.33 9.17 -10.85
N PHE A 69 29.28 8.27 -11.83
CA PHE A 69 30.22 7.15 -11.93
C PHE A 69 31.67 7.66 -12.04
N LEU A 70 31.93 8.66 -12.88
CA LEU A 70 33.25 9.25 -13.05
C LEU A 70 33.71 10.04 -11.81
N GLU A 71 32.80 10.55 -10.99
CA GLU A 71 33.11 11.31 -9.75
C GLU A 71 33.41 10.38 -8.56
N GLN A 72 32.83 9.21 -8.50
CA GLN A 72 32.96 8.29 -7.36
C GLN A 72 34.38 7.75 -7.25
N SER A 73 35.04 8.06 -6.15
CA SER A 73 36.35 7.51 -5.80
C SER A 73 36.29 6.15 -5.11
N ASP A 74 35.15 5.79 -4.52
CA ASP A 74 34.88 4.53 -3.80
C ASP A 74 33.75 3.74 -4.47
N VAL A 75 34.17 2.80 -5.27
CA VAL A 75 33.29 2.07 -6.20
C VAL A 75 32.66 0.82 -5.59
N GLU A 76 33.08 0.39 -4.42
CA GLU A 76 32.60 -0.85 -3.78
C GLU A 76 31.17 -0.75 -3.22
N ALA A 77 30.68 0.45 -2.96
CA ALA A 77 29.35 0.66 -2.34
C ALA A 77 28.18 0.80 -3.32
N ALA A 78 28.44 0.80 -4.64
CA ALA A 78 27.35 0.95 -5.62
C ALA A 78 26.50 -0.32 -5.74
N SER A 79 25.18 -0.15 -5.85
CA SER A 79 24.24 -1.27 -6.09
C SER A 79 24.41 -1.85 -7.50
N ASN A 80 24.02 -3.11 -7.70
CA ASN A 80 24.06 -3.74 -9.02
C ASN A 80 23.26 -2.96 -10.08
N ALA A 81 22.15 -2.33 -9.71
CA ALA A 81 21.38 -1.47 -10.61
C ALA A 81 22.16 -0.23 -11.06
N GLN A 82 22.99 0.36 -10.19
CA GLN A 82 23.85 1.50 -10.54
C GLN A 82 24.96 1.09 -11.50
N TRP A 83 25.51 -0.12 -11.34
CA TRP A 83 26.50 -0.68 -12.26
C TRP A 83 25.91 -0.97 -13.63
N GLU A 84 24.70 -1.53 -13.69
CA GLU A 84 23.98 -1.79 -14.93
C GLU A 84 23.70 -0.50 -15.71
N GLU A 85 23.24 0.55 -15.01
CA GLU A 85 23.01 1.87 -15.64
C GLU A 85 24.30 2.52 -16.12
N ALA A 86 25.39 2.40 -15.36
CA ALA A 86 26.70 2.88 -15.79
C ALA A 86 27.21 2.12 -17.02
N ALA A 87 27.03 0.80 -17.06
CA ALA A 87 27.39 -0.04 -18.19
C ALA A 87 26.56 0.32 -19.44
N LYS A 88 25.26 0.49 -19.31
CA LYS A 88 24.38 0.95 -20.43
C LYS A 88 24.82 2.30 -20.95
N ALA A 89 25.08 3.26 -20.08
CA ALA A 89 25.53 4.59 -20.48
C ALA A 89 26.90 4.53 -21.20
N LEU A 90 27.82 3.72 -20.73
CA LEU A 90 29.14 3.55 -21.37
C LEU A 90 29.04 2.93 -22.75
N LEU A 91 28.27 1.84 -22.87
CA LEU A 91 28.06 1.15 -24.16
C LEU A 91 27.36 2.07 -25.17
N GLU A 92 26.35 2.82 -24.73
CA GLU A 92 25.64 3.77 -25.59
C GLU A 92 26.55 4.91 -26.09
N VAL A 93 27.40 5.45 -25.21
CA VAL A 93 28.41 6.47 -25.56
C VAL A 93 29.38 5.94 -26.62
N LYS A 94 29.71 4.65 -26.55
CA LYS A 94 30.58 3.99 -27.54
C LYS A 94 29.85 3.51 -28.79
N GLY A 95 28.53 3.65 -28.83
CA GLY A 95 27.70 3.20 -29.95
C GLY A 95 27.56 1.69 -30.04
N ILE A 96 27.83 0.96 -28.97
CA ILE A 96 27.78 -0.50 -28.91
C ILE A 96 26.36 -0.93 -28.53
N LYS A 97 25.76 -1.83 -29.30
CA LYS A 97 24.41 -2.36 -29.03
C LYS A 97 24.50 -3.59 -28.11
N GLY A 98 23.53 -3.72 -27.19
CA GLY A 98 23.37 -4.94 -26.40
C GLY A 98 23.21 -6.17 -27.32
N GLY A 99 23.70 -7.32 -26.87
CA GLY A 99 23.66 -8.57 -27.64
C GLY A 99 24.69 -8.74 -28.75
N THR A 100 25.64 -7.81 -28.90
CA THR A 100 26.69 -7.89 -29.93
C THR A 100 27.55 -9.15 -29.78
N LEU A 101 27.69 -9.68 -28.57
CA LEU A 101 28.46 -10.90 -28.29
C LEU A 101 27.59 -12.10 -27.90
N ARG A 102 26.33 -12.13 -28.33
CA ARG A 102 25.35 -13.14 -27.96
C ARG A 102 25.79 -14.60 -28.27
N ASN A 103 26.53 -14.79 -29.35
CA ASN A 103 26.92 -16.11 -29.82
C ASN A 103 28.35 -16.48 -29.44
N VAL A 104 29.03 -15.67 -28.63
CA VAL A 104 30.41 -15.89 -28.20
C VAL A 104 30.42 -16.44 -26.77
N SER A 105 31.16 -17.52 -26.55
CA SER A 105 31.29 -18.10 -25.21
C SER A 105 31.96 -17.11 -24.27
N PRO A 106 31.37 -16.87 -23.08
CA PRO A 106 31.90 -15.92 -22.11
C PRO A 106 33.29 -16.23 -21.56
N THR A 107 33.67 -17.48 -21.63
CA THR A 107 34.96 -17.98 -21.13
C THR A 107 35.98 -18.16 -22.24
N SER A 108 35.72 -17.64 -23.45
CA SER A 108 36.63 -17.73 -24.57
C SER A 108 37.50 -16.48 -24.72
N ASP A 109 38.75 -16.67 -25.08
CA ASP A 109 39.66 -15.57 -25.41
C ASP A 109 39.11 -14.68 -26.53
N GLU A 110 38.27 -15.24 -27.40
CA GLU A 110 37.55 -14.49 -28.46
C GLU A 110 36.56 -13.49 -27.84
N PHE A 111 35.94 -13.82 -26.73
CA PHE A 111 35.01 -12.90 -26.06
C PHE A 111 35.79 -11.71 -25.48
N GLU A 112 36.86 -11.95 -24.76
CA GLU A 112 37.71 -10.90 -24.20
C GLU A 112 38.27 -10.00 -25.29
N TYR A 113 38.80 -10.58 -26.35
CA TYR A 113 39.30 -9.85 -27.51
C TYR A 113 38.23 -8.94 -28.14
N ARG A 114 37.04 -9.49 -28.44
CA ARG A 114 35.93 -8.70 -28.97
C ARG A 114 35.40 -7.65 -28.03
N LEU A 115 35.44 -7.91 -26.76
CA LEU A 115 35.06 -6.94 -25.72
C LEU A 115 36.06 -5.78 -25.66
N ASP A 116 37.35 -6.08 -25.68
CA ASP A 116 38.40 -5.10 -25.73
C ASP A 116 38.32 -4.23 -26.98
N GLU A 117 38.11 -4.86 -28.15
CA GLU A 117 37.89 -4.17 -29.43
C GLU A 117 36.64 -3.26 -29.37
N ALA A 118 35.52 -3.77 -28.85
CA ALA A 118 34.28 -3.04 -28.78
C ALA A 118 34.37 -1.84 -27.80
N LEU A 119 35.04 -2.01 -26.68
CA LEU A 119 35.23 -0.95 -25.70
C LEU A 119 36.39 -0.02 -26.04
N GLY A 120 37.33 -0.44 -26.92
CA GLY A 120 38.55 0.29 -27.27
C GLY A 120 39.47 0.50 -26.08
N ILE A 121 39.46 -0.46 -25.15
CA ILE A 121 40.31 -0.50 -23.94
C ILE A 121 40.69 -1.97 -23.72
N ASN A 122 41.88 -2.20 -23.23
CA ASN A 122 42.32 -3.54 -22.83
C ASN A 122 41.71 -3.85 -21.44
N ILE A 123 40.79 -4.83 -21.39
CA ILE A 123 40.13 -5.29 -20.15
C ILE A 123 41.00 -6.31 -19.43
N ASN A 124 41.91 -6.97 -20.13
CA ASN A 124 42.87 -7.90 -19.51
C ASN A 124 43.85 -7.17 -18.59
N GLN A 125 43.38 -6.89 -17.39
CA GLN A 125 44.08 -6.14 -16.35
C GLN A 125 45.26 -6.94 -15.74
N ASP A 126 45.32 -8.22 -16.01
CA ASP A 126 46.39 -9.13 -15.57
C ASP A 126 47.54 -9.22 -16.58
N HIS A 127 47.44 -8.47 -17.71
CA HIS A 127 48.53 -8.39 -18.65
C HIS A 127 49.78 -7.78 -17.97
N PRO A 128 50.95 -8.42 -18.03
CA PRO A 128 52.14 -8.02 -17.28
C PRO A 128 52.64 -6.60 -17.62
N ASP A 129 52.25 -6.06 -18.77
CA ASP A 129 52.61 -4.74 -19.22
C ASP A 129 51.50 -3.68 -19.06
N TRP A 130 50.37 -4.01 -18.38
CA TRP A 130 49.25 -3.08 -18.21
C TRP A 130 49.68 -1.72 -17.67
N ASP A 131 50.44 -1.71 -16.58
CA ASP A 131 50.92 -0.47 -15.94
C ASP A 131 51.92 0.31 -16.80
N LYS A 132 52.61 -0.34 -17.74
CA LYS A 132 53.53 0.30 -18.70
C LYS A 132 52.78 0.90 -19.88
N VAL A 133 51.74 0.22 -20.37
CA VAL A 133 50.99 0.65 -21.54
C VAL A 133 49.92 1.66 -21.18
N TYR A 134 49.36 1.58 -19.96
CA TYR A 134 48.30 2.45 -19.46
C TYR A 134 48.60 3.00 -18.06
N PRO A 135 49.65 3.77 -17.87
CA PRO A 135 50.13 4.22 -16.55
C PRO A 135 49.10 5.08 -15.81
N ASP A 136 48.22 5.77 -16.54
CA ASP A 136 47.16 6.64 -15.99
C ASP A 136 45.77 5.98 -16.00
N ALA A 137 45.62 4.74 -16.48
CA ALA A 137 44.36 4.03 -16.56
C ALA A 137 44.03 3.37 -15.23
N LYS A 138 42.98 3.84 -14.55
CA LYS A 138 42.40 3.07 -13.45
C LYS A 138 41.80 1.79 -14.00
N ARG A 139 42.06 0.67 -13.33
CA ARG A 139 41.43 -0.61 -13.64
C ARG A 139 39.90 -0.45 -13.61
N MET A 140 39.21 -1.03 -14.61
CA MET A 140 37.76 -1.06 -14.60
C MET A 140 37.29 -1.88 -13.40
N PRO A 141 36.30 -1.38 -12.66
CA PRO A 141 35.72 -2.16 -11.57
C PRO A 141 35.14 -3.48 -12.09
N GLU A 142 35.44 -4.56 -11.42
CA GLU A 142 35.01 -5.91 -11.79
C GLU A 142 33.46 -6.00 -11.97
N LYS A 143 32.70 -5.32 -11.11
CA LYS A 143 31.24 -5.21 -11.24
C LYS A 143 30.76 -4.48 -12.49
N LEU A 144 31.51 -3.47 -12.94
CA LEU A 144 31.19 -2.78 -14.21
C LEU A 144 31.46 -3.70 -15.40
N VAL A 145 32.59 -4.40 -15.39
CA VAL A 145 32.96 -5.38 -16.43
C VAL A 145 31.89 -6.49 -16.49
N SER A 146 31.47 -7.00 -15.34
CA SER A 146 30.38 -7.99 -15.23
C SER A 146 29.07 -7.47 -15.83
N ALA A 147 28.68 -6.24 -15.51
CA ALA A 147 27.46 -5.63 -16.03
C ALA A 147 27.53 -5.39 -17.55
N ILE A 148 28.68 -4.94 -18.07
CA ILE A 148 28.91 -4.79 -19.52
C ILE A 148 28.81 -6.15 -20.22
N TYR A 149 29.40 -7.16 -19.64
CA TYR A 149 29.35 -8.52 -20.09
C TYR A 149 27.90 -9.04 -20.22
N GLU A 150 27.09 -8.84 -19.21
CA GLU A 150 25.68 -9.25 -19.20
C GLU A 150 24.91 -8.57 -20.34
N ILE A 151 25.13 -7.28 -20.58
CA ILE A 151 24.46 -6.52 -21.63
C ILE A 151 24.90 -6.97 -23.03
N LEU A 152 26.21 -7.18 -23.24
CA LEU A 152 26.75 -7.58 -24.55
C LEU A 152 26.38 -9.01 -24.94
N SER A 153 26.30 -9.91 -23.97
CA SER A 153 25.88 -11.29 -24.18
C SER A 153 24.38 -11.47 -24.35
N ASN A 154 23.59 -10.39 -24.25
CA ASN A 154 22.12 -10.42 -24.17
C ASN A 154 21.59 -11.35 -23.06
N ARG A 155 22.43 -11.64 -22.06
CA ARG A 155 22.00 -12.40 -20.86
C ARG A 155 21.17 -11.53 -19.93
N ALA A 156 21.17 -10.21 -20.13
CA ALA A 156 20.28 -9.29 -19.43
C ALA A 156 18.80 -9.59 -19.71
N ASP A 157 18.47 -10.18 -20.89
CA ASP A 157 17.12 -10.70 -21.17
C ASP A 157 16.93 -12.18 -20.75
N GLN A 158 18.01 -12.88 -20.41
CA GLN A 158 17.98 -14.25 -19.96
C GLN A 158 18.49 -14.33 -18.50
N LYS A 159 17.59 -14.20 -17.55
CA LYS A 159 17.80 -14.41 -16.12
C LYS A 159 18.49 -13.26 -15.37
N ARG A 160 17.82 -12.12 -15.24
CA ARG A 160 17.83 -11.51 -13.92
C ARG A 160 17.37 -12.60 -12.96
N PHE A 161 18.26 -13.09 -12.11
CA PHE A 161 17.85 -13.89 -10.97
C PHE A 161 17.04 -12.97 -10.08
N HIS A 162 15.73 -12.97 -10.25
CA HIS A 162 14.84 -12.26 -9.36
C HIS A 162 14.88 -12.99 -8.02
N LEU A 163 15.07 -12.25 -6.95
CA LEU A 163 15.02 -12.78 -5.60
C LEU A 163 13.68 -12.42 -4.95
N PHE A 164 13.31 -13.14 -3.90
CA PHE A 164 12.13 -12.75 -3.11
C PHE A 164 12.26 -11.34 -2.54
N SER A 165 13.47 -10.92 -2.14
CA SER A 165 13.72 -9.55 -1.71
C SER A 165 13.35 -8.50 -2.78
N ASP A 166 13.67 -8.77 -4.05
CA ASP A 166 13.35 -7.83 -5.13
C ASP A 166 11.83 -7.61 -5.25
N ALA A 167 11.07 -8.70 -5.14
CA ALA A 167 9.61 -8.64 -5.19
C ALA A 167 9.03 -7.88 -3.98
N ILE A 168 9.59 -8.10 -2.80
CA ILE A 168 9.17 -7.44 -1.57
C ILE A 168 9.51 -5.93 -1.61
N ASP A 169 10.72 -5.58 -2.00
CA ASP A 169 11.19 -4.19 -2.06
C ASP A 169 10.44 -3.40 -3.15
N TYR A 170 10.18 -4.02 -4.30
CA TYR A 170 9.34 -3.46 -5.34
C TYR A 170 7.94 -3.11 -4.80
N TYR A 171 7.32 -4.03 -4.09
CA TYR A 171 5.99 -3.81 -3.50
C TYR A 171 6.00 -2.74 -2.41
N LYS A 172 7.03 -2.69 -1.58
CA LYS A 172 7.22 -1.64 -0.57
C LYS A 172 7.34 -0.26 -1.23
N ALA A 173 8.15 -0.13 -2.25
CA ALA A 173 8.33 1.12 -3.00
C ALA A 173 7.03 1.57 -3.69
N TYR A 174 6.31 0.62 -4.30
CA TYR A 174 4.99 0.87 -4.88
C TYR A 174 4.02 1.43 -3.84
N LYS A 175 3.91 0.78 -2.67
CA LYS A 175 3.00 1.19 -1.60
C LYS A 175 3.36 2.55 -1.01
N ASP A 176 4.63 2.84 -0.84
CA ASP A 176 5.09 4.15 -0.38
C ASP A 176 4.71 5.25 -1.39
N THR A 177 4.90 4.99 -2.67
CA THR A 177 4.47 5.89 -3.75
C THR A 177 2.95 6.13 -3.72
N GLU A 178 2.14 5.08 -3.52
CA GLU A 178 0.68 5.19 -3.40
C GLU A 178 0.27 6.07 -2.20
N ILE A 179 0.94 5.90 -1.05
CA ILE A 179 0.65 6.71 0.15
C ILE A 179 1.01 8.18 -0.08
N ASN A 180 2.13 8.45 -0.75
CA ASN A 180 2.57 9.82 -1.03
C ASN A 180 1.66 10.54 -2.04
N LYS A 181 1.02 9.80 -2.95
CA LYS A 181 0.03 10.32 -3.92
C LYS A 181 -1.36 10.58 -3.31
N LEU A 182 -1.62 10.15 -2.07
CA LEU A 182 -2.93 10.40 -1.45
C LEU A 182 -3.22 11.91 -1.33
N THR A 183 -4.41 12.29 -1.77
CA THR A 183 -4.92 13.67 -1.67
C THR A 183 -5.58 13.97 -0.32
N GLY A 184 -5.52 13.03 0.64
CA GLY A 184 -6.11 13.15 1.97
C GLY A 184 -5.34 14.07 2.92
N THR A 185 -5.88 14.26 4.12
CA THR A 185 -5.24 15.02 5.19
C THR A 185 -3.94 14.36 5.66
N GLU A 186 -3.01 15.12 6.24
CA GLU A 186 -1.77 14.56 6.81
C GLU A 186 -2.06 13.48 7.89
N VAL A 187 -3.15 13.63 8.64
CA VAL A 187 -3.60 12.63 9.62
C VAL A 187 -3.95 11.28 8.95
N GLU A 188 -4.57 11.33 7.77
CA GLU A 188 -4.88 10.13 6.99
C GLU A 188 -3.62 9.50 6.41
N LYS A 189 -2.71 10.31 5.89
CA LYS A 189 -1.40 9.83 5.39
C LYS A 189 -0.59 9.18 6.51
N ASP A 190 -0.53 9.79 7.69
CA ASP A 190 0.17 9.23 8.84
C ASP A 190 -0.46 7.93 9.36
N ARG A 191 -1.79 7.82 9.29
CA ARG A 191 -2.47 6.56 9.57
C ARG A 191 -2.05 5.49 8.57
N LYS A 192 -2.02 5.81 7.28
CA LYS A 192 -1.60 4.90 6.21
C LYS A 192 -0.14 4.49 6.33
N ARG A 193 0.75 5.43 6.68
CA ARG A 193 2.16 5.12 6.96
C ARG A 193 2.32 4.15 8.14
N ARG A 194 1.54 4.32 9.21
CA ARG A 194 1.54 3.39 10.37
C ARG A 194 0.99 2.01 10.01
N GLU A 195 -0.06 1.94 9.20
CA GLU A 195 -0.58 0.67 8.66
C GLU A 195 0.49 -0.01 7.79
N PHE A 196 1.11 0.73 6.88
CA PHE A 196 2.17 0.24 6.00
C PHE A 196 3.40 -0.27 6.77
N LYS A 197 3.81 0.41 7.84
CA LYS A 197 4.90 -0.08 8.71
C LYS A 197 4.59 -1.46 9.32
N LYS A 198 3.33 -1.75 9.63
CA LYS A 198 2.91 -3.10 10.09
C LYS A 198 2.94 -4.11 8.94
N ASP A 199 2.58 -3.67 7.75
CA ASP A 199 2.61 -4.51 6.55
C ASP A 199 4.06 -4.84 6.15
N CYS A 200 5.00 -3.92 6.25
CA CYS A 200 6.42 -4.18 6.06
C CYS A 200 6.92 -5.31 6.98
N LYS A 201 6.57 -5.28 8.28
CA LYS A 201 6.95 -6.36 9.20
C LYS A 201 6.42 -7.73 8.79
N ARG A 202 5.23 -7.81 8.18
CA ARG A 202 4.68 -9.08 7.69
C ARG A 202 5.41 -9.56 6.43
N LEU A 203 5.82 -8.64 5.57
CA LEU A 203 6.63 -8.95 4.40
C LEU A 203 8.03 -9.41 4.80
N ASP A 204 8.63 -8.75 5.80
CA ASP A 204 9.93 -9.14 6.33
C ASP A 204 9.87 -10.54 6.98
N ALA A 205 8.81 -10.85 7.73
CA ALA A 205 8.60 -12.18 8.30
C ALA A 205 8.44 -13.27 7.22
N PHE A 206 7.80 -12.95 6.09
CA PHE A 206 7.75 -13.85 4.94
C PHE A 206 9.14 -14.10 4.35
N LEU A 207 9.93 -13.03 4.17
CA LEU A 207 11.28 -13.13 3.63
C LEU A 207 12.22 -13.91 4.56
N GLU A 208 12.10 -13.71 5.87
CA GLU A 208 12.84 -14.45 6.88
C GLU A 208 12.48 -15.95 6.85
N PHE A 209 11.20 -16.28 6.73
CA PHE A 209 10.73 -17.66 6.65
C PHE A 209 11.22 -18.38 5.39
N THR A 210 11.18 -17.72 4.23
CA THR A 210 11.55 -18.34 2.94
C THR A 210 13.04 -18.35 2.71
N GLY A 211 13.81 -17.51 3.42
CA GLY A 211 15.21 -17.24 3.09
C GLY A 211 15.34 -16.68 1.67
N ASN A 212 15.91 -15.59 1.43
CA ASN A 212 15.97 -14.84 0.17
C ASN A 212 16.35 -15.69 -1.07
N GLN A 213 15.47 -16.59 -1.48
CA GLN A 213 15.66 -17.52 -2.59
C GLN A 213 15.36 -16.87 -3.93
N GLU A 214 15.73 -17.57 -5.01
CA GLU A 214 15.41 -17.18 -6.38
C GLU A 214 13.90 -17.17 -6.60
N PHE A 215 13.41 -16.08 -7.15
CA PHE A 215 11.99 -15.88 -7.49
C PHE A 215 11.70 -16.55 -8.85
N THR A 216 11.41 -17.84 -8.80
CA THR A 216 10.91 -18.62 -9.94
C THR A 216 9.43 -18.96 -9.74
N GLN A 217 8.76 -19.40 -10.82
CA GLN A 217 7.36 -19.83 -10.70
C GLN A 217 7.19 -21.00 -9.71
N VAL A 218 8.14 -21.93 -9.70
CA VAL A 218 8.11 -23.09 -8.80
C VAL A 218 8.34 -22.63 -7.36
N ASN A 219 9.46 -21.96 -7.10
CA ASN A 219 9.82 -21.51 -5.75
C ASN A 219 8.74 -20.59 -5.15
N ALA A 220 8.23 -19.61 -5.92
CA ALA A 220 7.25 -18.67 -5.44
C ALA A 220 5.94 -19.37 -5.01
N ASN A 221 5.46 -20.33 -5.79
CA ASN A 221 4.23 -21.06 -5.46
C ASN A 221 4.44 -22.06 -4.32
N GLU A 222 5.60 -22.71 -4.24
CA GLU A 222 5.94 -23.65 -3.16
C GLU A 222 6.13 -22.89 -1.84
N GLU A 223 6.89 -21.82 -1.82
CA GLU A 223 7.12 -21.04 -0.61
C GLU A 223 5.86 -20.39 -0.07
N LEU A 224 4.98 -19.91 -0.94
CA LEU A 224 3.66 -19.42 -0.50
C LEU A 224 2.83 -20.55 0.15
N ARG A 225 2.90 -21.80 -0.37
CA ARG A 225 2.20 -22.95 0.24
C ARG A 225 2.82 -23.32 1.58
N ARG A 226 4.15 -23.37 1.68
CA ARG A 226 4.87 -23.64 2.93
C ARG A 226 4.54 -22.57 3.98
N TYR A 227 4.60 -21.29 3.60
CA TYR A 227 4.28 -20.19 4.50
C TYR A 227 2.81 -20.22 4.95
N ARG A 228 1.87 -20.53 4.03
CA ARG A 228 0.47 -20.73 4.40
C ARG A 228 0.32 -21.81 5.47
N ASN A 229 0.97 -22.96 5.29
CA ASN A 229 0.87 -24.08 6.23
C ASN A 229 1.46 -23.68 7.58
N HIS A 230 2.62 -23.00 7.58
CA HIS A 230 3.22 -22.45 8.79
C HIS A 230 2.29 -21.48 9.51
N LEU A 231 1.69 -20.54 8.80
CA LEU A 231 0.75 -19.58 9.39
C LEU A 231 -0.47 -20.25 10.03
N VAL A 232 -0.97 -21.33 9.42
CA VAL A 232 -2.17 -22.04 9.89
C VAL A 232 -1.86 -23.00 11.04
N ASN A 233 -0.72 -23.68 11.01
CA ASN A 233 -0.42 -24.74 11.95
C ASN A 233 0.37 -24.23 13.16
N ASP A 234 1.29 -23.26 12.95
CA ASP A 234 2.29 -22.91 13.95
C ASP A 234 2.12 -21.50 14.53
N VAL A 235 1.52 -20.56 13.75
CA VAL A 235 1.49 -19.13 14.14
C VAL A 235 0.12 -18.67 14.61
N TYR A 236 -0.95 -19.07 13.91
CA TYR A 236 -2.28 -18.55 14.18
C TYR A 236 -3.32 -19.64 14.40
N ASP A 237 -3.99 -19.60 15.54
CA ASP A 237 -5.14 -20.47 15.82
C ASP A 237 -6.37 -20.17 14.95
N ASN A 238 -6.39 -19.02 14.28
CA ASN A 238 -7.53 -18.53 13.51
C ASN A 238 -7.19 -18.44 12.03
N ALA A 239 -7.85 -19.26 11.21
CA ALA A 239 -7.68 -19.31 9.75
C ALA A 239 -7.89 -17.94 9.06
N ASN A 240 -8.78 -17.08 9.55
CA ASN A 240 -8.97 -15.74 8.99
C ASN A 240 -7.76 -14.82 9.25
N THR A 241 -7.08 -14.99 10.39
CA THR A 241 -5.86 -14.25 10.70
C THR A 241 -4.71 -14.75 9.84
N ALA A 242 -4.56 -16.05 9.68
CA ALA A 242 -3.59 -16.67 8.77
C ALA A 242 -3.82 -16.21 7.32
N LYS A 243 -5.07 -16.21 6.85
CA LYS A 243 -5.43 -15.70 5.51
C LYS A 243 -5.02 -14.24 5.30
N ARG A 244 -5.27 -13.37 6.28
CA ARG A 244 -4.85 -11.95 6.20
C ARG A 244 -3.33 -11.79 6.19
N ALA A 245 -2.61 -12.61 6.94
CA ALA A 245 -1.16 -12.60 6.94
C ALA A 245 -0.57 -13.08 5.60
N LEU A 246 -1.16 -14.10 4.99
CA LEU A 246 -0.75 -14.62 3.68
C LEU A 246 -1.09 -13.67 2.51
N THR A 247 -2.19 -12.92 2.61
CA THR A 247 -2.69 -12.08 1.52
C THR A 247 -1.65 -11.05 1.06
N LEU A 248 -0.87 -10.52 1.98
CA LEU A 248 0.08 -9.46 1.67
C LEU A 248 1.33 -9.96 0.92
N PRO A 249 2.05 -11.00 1.36
CA PRO A 249 3.13 -11.60 0.57
C PRO A 249 2.65 -12.06 -0.80
N ALA A 250 1.50 -12.74 -0.87
CA ALA A 250 0.95 -13.19 -2.15
C ALA A 250 0.63 -12.02 -3.10
N ALA A 251 0.18 -10.87 -2.58
CA ALA A 251 -0.05 -9.67 -3.38
C ALA A 251 1.27 -9.05 -3.86
N ALA A 252 2.31 -9.05 -3.02
CA ALA A 252 3.63 -8.54 -3.38
C ALA A 252 4.27 -9.37 -4.51
N LEU A 253 4.29 -10.70 -4.35
CA LEU A 253 4.84 -11.60 -5.36
C LEU A 253 4.07 -11.52 -6.67
N ARG A 254 2.73 -11.49 -6.60
CA ARG A 254 1.88 -11.39 -7.79
C ARG A 254 2.11 -10.09 -8.54
N ARG A 255 2.16 -8.95 -7.83
CA ARG A 255 2.42 -7.67 -8.47
C ARG A 255 3.78 -7.62 -9.16
N TYR A 256 4.80 -8.16 -8.51
CA TYR A 256 6.13 -8.24 -9.11
C TYR A 256 6.16 -9.15 -10.34
N ALA A 257 5.47 -10.29 -10.27
CA ALA A 257 5.31 -11.17 -11.42
C ALA A 257 4.61 -10.48 -12.60
N ASP A 258 3.52 -9.74 -12.32
CA ASP A 258 2.73 -9.08 -13.35
C ASP A 258 3.48 -7.90 -14.01
N GLU A 259 4.32 -7.18 -13.29
CA GLU A 259 4.94 -5.92 -13.76
C GLU A 259 6.42 -6.06 -14.14
N VAL A 260 7.15 -7.04 -13.59
CA VAL A 260 8.61 -7.19 -13.77
C VAL A 260 8.98 -8.56 -14.30
N ALA A 261 8.55 -9.62 -13.64
CA ALA A 261 8.87 -11.00 -14.00
C ALA A 261 7.68 -11.67 -14.73
N THR A 262 7.27 -11.11 -15.86
CA THR A 262 6.00 -11.40 -16.56
C THR A 262 5.81 -12.85 -17.02
N ASN A 263 6.85 -13.66 -16.97
CA ASN A 263 6.79 -15.10 -17.26
C ASN A 263 6.44 -15.96 -16.04
N ILE A 264 6.23 -15.35 -14.86
CA ILE A 264 5.93 -16.05 -13.61
C ILE A 264 4.45 -15.88 -13.27
N VAL A 265 3.76 -17.00 -13.03
CA VAL A 265 2.34 -16.99 -12.62
C VAL A 265 2.22 -17.40 -11.16
N ILE A 266 1.69 -16.51 -10.34
CA ILE A 266 1.45 -16.77 -8.91
C ILE A 266 0.05 -17.32 -8.70
N THR A 267 -0.04 -18.56 -8.26
CA THR A 267 -1.29 -19.26 -8.01
C THR A 267 -2.03 -18.63 -6.81
N GLN A 268 -3.33 -18.46 -6.95
CA GLN A 268 -4.17 -18.02 -5.83
C GLN A 268 -4.34 -19.17 -4.83
N LEU A 269 -3.76 -19.03 -3.65
CA LEU A 269 -3.91 -20.02 -2.58
C LEU A 269 -5.19 -19.76 -1.78
N LYS A 270 -5.96 -20.83 -1.59
CA LYS A 270 -7.03 -20.83 -0.59
C LYS A 270 -6.44 -21.21 0.77
N VAL A 271 -6.84 -20.52 1.80
CA VAL A 271 -6.60 -20.94 3.17
C VAL A 271 -7.81 -21.79 3.53
N ASP A 272 -7.69 -23.09 3.31
CA ASP A 272 -8.67 -24.07 3.75
C ASP A 272 -8.40 -24.33 5.23
N GLY A 273 -9.25 -23.88 6.05
CA GLY A 273 -9.36 -24.21 7.44
C GLY A 273 -10.79 -23.89 7.80
N GLN A 274 -11.46 -24.76 8.46
CA GLN A 274 -12.63 -24.35 9.22
C GLN A 274 -12.10 -23.16 10.03
N ALA A 275 -12.59 -21.95 9.72
CA ALA A 275 -12.62 -20.94 10.74
C ALA A 275 -13.12 -21.73 11.94
N LYS A 276 -12.28 -22.01 12.94
CA LYS A 276 -12.76 -22.44 14.25
C LYS A 276 -13.90 -21.48 14.45
N SER A 277 -15.13 -21.99 14.44
CA SER A 277 -16.36 -21.20 14.39
C SER A 277 -16.10 -20.07 15.33
N GLY A 278 -15.89 -18.86 14.73
CA GLY A 278 -15.34 -17.78 15.53
C GLY A 278 -16.31 -17.69 16.67
N LYS A 279 -15.87 -17.84 17.93
CA LYS A 279 -16.76 -17.80 19.09
C LYS A 279 -17.77 -16.72 18.75
N GLN A 280 -19.03 -17.11 18.57
CA GLN A 280 -20.08 -16.16 18.22
C GLN A 280 -19.97 -15.08 19.28
N ARG A 281 -19.72 -13.86 18.88
CA ARG A 281 -19.47 -12.82 19.88
C ARG A 281 -20.70 -12.74 20.76
N PRO A 282 -20.54 -12.70 22.09
CA PRO A 282 -21.66 -12.64 22.97
C PRO A 282 -22.50 -11.43 22.61
N VAL A 283 -23.78 -11.58 22.56
CA VAL A 283 -24.77 -10.50 22.60
C VAL A 283 -25.14 -10.26 24.05
N LEU A 284 -25.56 -9.04 24.36
CA LEU A 284 -26.13 -8.74 25.67
C LEU A 284 -27.40 -9.52 25.89
N ASP A 285 -27.62 -9.98 27.09
CA ASP A 285 -28.93 -10.44 27.52
C ASP A 285 -29.89 -9.25 27.55
N ILE A 286 -31.02 -9.41 26.82
CA ILE A 286 -31.98 -8.32 26.61
C ILE A 286 -32.76 -8.03 27.89
N GLU A 287 -33.03 -9.05 28.71
CA GLU A 287 -33.86 -8.93 29.90
C GLU A 287 -33.10 -8.47 31.13
N THR A 288 -31.81 -8.81 31.22
CA THR A 288 -31.01 -8.56 32.42
C THR A 288 -29.89 -7.54 32.20
N GLU A 289 -29.09 -7.67 31.15
CA GLU A 289 -27.89 -6.81 30.93
C GLU A 289 -28.23 -5.49 30.22
N LEU A 290 -29.16 -5.52 29.25
CA LEU A 290 -29.51 -4.32 28.50
C LEU A 290 -30.18 -3.24 29.36
N PRO A 291 -31.12 -3.55 30.32
CA PRO A 291 -31.65 -2.55 31.23
C PRO A 291 -30.60 -1.89 32.12
N LEU A 292 -29.62 -2.63 32.64
CA LEU A 292 -28.51 -2.07 33.40
C LEU A 292 -27.67 -1.08 32.61
N LEU A 293 -27.33 -1.42 31.36
CA LEU A 293 -26.62 -0.51 30.49
C LEU A 293 -27.48 0.70 30.10
N TRP A 294 -28.78 0.51 29.93
CA TRP A 294 -29.70 1.60 29.67
C TRP A 294 -29.76 2.62 30.80
N GLU A 295 -29.75 2.16 32.05
CA GLU A 295 -29.63 3.00 33.25
C GLU A 295 -28.28 3.74 33.28
N ALA A 296 -27.18 3.02 33.03
CA ALA A 296 -25.84 3.61 32.94
C ALA A 296 -25.74 4.68 31.84
N ALA A 297 -26.45 4.57 30.73
CA ALA A 297 -26.49 5.60 29.69
C ALA A 297 -27.10 6.92 30.16
N HIS A 298 -27.96 6.88 31.20
CA HIS A 298 -28.60 8.05 31.79
C HIS A 298 -27.90 8.56 33.07
N SER A 299 -27.00 7.76 33.65
CA SER A 299 -26.21 8.15 34.80
C SER A 299 -25.06 9.12 34.40
N GLU A 300 -24.82 10.14 35.22
CA GLU A 300 -23.69 11.05 35.06
C GLU A 300 -22.35 10.48 35.54
N GLU A 301 -22.37 9.30 36.15
CA GLU A 301 -21.21 8.58 36.64
C GLU A 301 -20.27 8.15 35.49
N TYR A 302 -20.83 7.86 34.30
CA TYR A 302 -20.10 7.42 33.13
C TYR A 302 -19.76 8.56 32.18
N GLY A 303 -18.63 8.40 31.47
CA GLY A 303 -18.15 9.41 30.54
C GLY A 303 -19.07 9.56 29.30
N GLN A 304 -18.97 10.70 28.65
CA GLN A 304 -19.79 11.02 27.48
C GLN A 304 -19.68 9.98 26.34
N PHE A 305 -18.46 9.51 26.09
CA PHE A 305 -18.23 8.52 25.04
C PHE A 305 -18.89 7.17 25.37
N GLU A 306 -18.78 6.72 26.61
CA GLU A 306 -19.34 5.47 27.11
C GLU A 306 -20.87 5.50 27.00
N ARG A 307 -21.49 6.58 27.44
CA ARG A 307 -22.94 6.80 27.35
C ARG A 307 -23.41 6.87 25.92
N LEU A 308 -22.74 7.59 25.03
CA LEU A 308 -23.03 7.61 23.60
C LEU A 308 -22.87 6.23 22.95
N SER A 309 -21.92 5.43 23.42
CA SER A 309 -21.69 4.07 22.92
C SER A 309 -22.83 3.12 23.33
N ILE A 310 -23.43 3.31 24.49
CA ILE A 310 -24.62 2.56 24.92
C ILE A 310 -25.81 2.96 24.03
N PHE A 311 -26.08 4.24 23.82
CA PHE A 311 -27.11 4.68 22.87
C PHE A 311 -26.87 4.14 21.46
N GLY A 312 -25.58 3.95 21.10
CA GLY A 312 -25.16 3.33 19.84
C GLY A 312 -25.64 1.88 19.64
N ILE A 313 -26.06 1.17 20.70
CA ILE A 313 -26.63 -0.19 20.59
C ILE A 313 -27.82 -0.19 19.62
N PHE A 314 -28.72 0.79 19.75
CA PHE A 314 -29.96 0.89 18.99
C PHE A 314 -29.77 1.32 17.52
N SER A 315 -28.55 1.56 17.10
CA SER A 315 -28.19 1.91 15.73
C SER A 315 -27.03 1.10 15.16
N GLY A 316 -26.46 0.22 15.99
CA GLY A 316 -25.25 -0.51 15.65
C GLY A 316 -24.03 0.38 15.39
N ALA A 317 -23.98 1.55 16.00
CA ALA A 317 -22.83 2.44 15.89
C ALA A 317 -21.59 1.80 16.52
N SER A 318 -20.47 1.87 15.84
CA SER A 318 -19.18 1.45 16.41
C SER A 318 -18.48 2.61 17.13
N ALA A 319 -17.59 2.29 18.06
CA ALA A 319 -16.76 3.28 18.76
C ALA A 319 -16.04 4.24 17.77
N ALA A 320 -15.54 3.72 16.64
CA ALA A 320 -14.87 4.52 15.63
C ALA A 320 -15.83 5.50 14.94
N GLU A 321 -17.06 5.11 14.71
CA GLU A 321 -18.10 5.94 14.08
C GLU A 321 -18.52 7.07 15.04
N ILE A 322 -18.74 6.76 16.32
CA ILE A 322 -19.10 7.75 17.34
C ILE A 322 -18.00 8.81 17.52
N ILE A 323 -16.74 8.39 17.67
CA ILE A 323 -15.59 9.30 17.84
C ILE A 323 -15.46 10.30 16.68
N GLN A 324 -15.81 9.88 15.46
CA GLN A 324 -15.67 10.69 14.27
C GLN A 324 -16.95 11.44 13.90
N THR A 325 -18.03 11.29 14.65
CA THR A 325 -19.26 12.04 14.47
C THR A 325 -19.03 13.51 14.83
N ARG A 326 -19.44 14.42 13.95
CA ARG A 326 -19.26 15.86 14.14
C ARG A 326 -20.52 16.49 14.70
N VAL A 327 -20.36 17.48 15.55
CA VAL A 327 -21.49 18.25 16.13
C VAL A 327 -22.35 18.90 15.03
N LYS A 328 -21.74 19.39 13.97
CA LYS A 328 -22.47 19.99 12.82
C LYS A 328 -23.38 18.99 12.07
N ASP A 329 -23.17 17.70 12.24
CA ASP A 329 -23.95 16.65 11.61
C ASP A 329 -25.08 16.14 12.51
N VAL A 330 -25.44 16.89 13.56
CA VAL A 330 -26.55 16.65 14.50
C VAL A 330 -27.76 17.52 14.13
N TYR A 331 -28.83 16.90 13.69
CA TYR A 331 -30.09 17.53 13.27
C TYR A 331 -31.12 17.37 14.38
N ALA A 332 -31.01 18.25 15.39
CA ALA A 332 -31.79 18.14 16.62
C ALA A 332 -33.31 18.25 16.40
N LEU A 333 -33.76 19.12 15.49
CA LEU A 333 -35.18 19.30 15.16
C LEU A 333 -35.79 18.08 14.49
N ASP A 334 -35.02 17.41 13.65
CA ASP A 334 -35.44 16.21 12.92
C ASP A 334 -35.18 14.93 13.71
N ARG A 335 -34.54 15.03 14.89
CA ARG A 335 -34.23 13.93 15.81
C ARG A 335 -33.35 12.85 15.19
N TYR A 336 -32.34 13.22 14.41
CA TYR A 336 -31.31 12.32 13.93
C TYR A 336 -29.93 12.99 13.84
N TYR A 337 -28.90 12.19 13.72
CA TYR A 337 -27.55 12.66 13.40
C TYR A 337 -26.89 11.72 12.39
N ILE A 338 -25.83 12.18 11.71
CA ILE A 338 -25.09 11.38 10.75
C ILE A 338 -23.83 10.84 11.40
N LEU A 339 -23.67 9.52 11.40
CA LEU A 339 -22.46 8.89 11.92
C LEU A 339 -21.22 9.27 11.09
N GLY A 340 -20.14 9.64 11.81
CA GLY A 340 -18.89 10.06 11.20
C GLY A 340 -17.99 8.93 10.73
N GLY A 341 -17.02 9.30 9.91
CA GLY A 341 -15.76 8.64 9.61
C GLY A 341 -15.75 7.14 9.42
N THR A 342 -16.42 6.64 8.44
CA THR A 342 -16.34 5.23 8.11
C THR A 342 -15.23 4.97 7.09
N LYS A 343 -14.66 3.76 7.13
CA LYS A 343 -13.70 3.28 6.12
C LYS A 343 -14.25 3.31 4.68
N GLN A 344 -15.57 3.42 4.54
CA GLN A 344 -16.29 3.50 3.28
C GLN A 344 -17.40 4.54 3.41
N GLN A 345 -17.50 5.47 2.47
CA GLN A 345 -18.60 6.45 2.40
C GLN A 345 -20.00 5.79 2.44
N THR A 346 -20.08 4.51 2.08
CA THR A 346 -21.33 3.72 2.10
C THR A 346 -21.85 3.43 3.50
N ARG A 347 -21.08 3.70 4.55
CA ARG A 347 -21.52 3.49 5.95
C ARG A 347 -22.01 4.76 6.62
N GLN A 348 -21.92 5.92 5.98
CA GLN A 348 -22.59 7.11 6.47
C GLN A 348 -24.09 6.87 6.43
N ARG A 349 -24.72 6.99 7.59
CA ARG A 349 -26.14 6.75 7.76
C ARG A 349 -26.72 7.63 8.85
N PRO A 350 -28.01 7.96 8.77
CA PRO A 350 -28.70 8.63 9.87
C PRO A 350 -28.85 7.68 11.05
N VAL A 351 -28.78 8.23 12.24
CA VAL A 351 -29.04 7.55 13.51
C VAL A 351 -30.01 8.38 14.32
N ILE A 352 -31.00 7.72 14.88
CA ILE A 352 -32.07 8.38 15.61
C ILE A 352 -31.60 8.88 16.98
N ILE A 353 -31.96 10.11 17.30
CA ILE A 353 -31.78 10.68 18.65
C ILE A 353 -32.93 10.20 19.51
N ILE A 354 -32.62 9.33 20.46
CA ILE A 354 -33.62 8.56 21.23
C ILE A 354 -34.39 9.47 22.19
N ASN A 355 -33.67 10.24 23.01
CA ASN A 355 -34.26 11.08 24.04
C ASN A 355 -33.44 12.34 24.31
N ARG A 356 -33.86 13.14 25.30
CA ARG A 356 -33.21 14.40 25.67
C ARG A 356 -31.80 14.22 26.19
N THR A 357 -31.53 13.14 26.93
CA THR A 357 -30.19 12.81 27.43
C THR A 357 -29.24 12.53 26.28
N HIS A 358 -29.66 11.73 25.30
CA HIS A 358 -28.88 11.46 24.09
C HIS A 358 -28.56 12.75 23.33
N LEU A 359 -29.55 13.62 23.13
CA LEU A 359 -29.37 14.91 22.49
C LEU A 359 -28.36 15.81 23.24
N LYS A 360 -28.49 15.90 24.57
CA LYS A 360 -27.54 16.68 25.40
C LYS A 360 -26.11 16.21 25.24
N LEU A 361 -25.89 14.89 25.18
CA LEU A 361 -24.55 14.32 24.95
C LEU A 361 -24.00 14.66 23.58
N LEU A 362 -24.82 14.57 22.52
CA LEU A 362 -24.41 14.90 21.15
C LEU A 362 -24.10 16.38 20.93
N THR A 363 -24.74 17.28 21.68
CA THR A 363 -24.62 18.74 21.57
C THR A 363 -23.85 19.39 22.71
N LYS A 364 -23.10 18.61 23.50
CA LYS A 364 -22.29 19.11 24.61
C LYS A 364 -21.24 20.14 24.17
N TYR A 365 -20.64 19.92 22.99
CA TYR A 365 -19.68 20.83 22.39
C TYR A 365 -20.36 21.69 21.32
N LYS A 366 -19.85 22.91 21.10
CA LYS A 366 -20.40 23.82 20.08
C LYS A 366 -19.89 23.48 18.68
N GLU A 367 -18.68 22.94 18.60
CA GLU A 367 -17.98 22.57 17.36
C GLU A 367 -17.10 21.35 17.57
N GLY A 368 -16.52 20.84 16.47
CA GLY A 368 -15.66 19.67 16.51
C GLY A 368 -16.44 18.37 16.46
N TYR A 369 -16.11 17.46 17.36
CA TYR A 369 -16.70 16.11 17.42
C TYR A 369 -17.60 15.96 18.65
N VAL A 370 -18.57 15.07 18.58
CA VAL A 370 -19.52 14.83 19.69
C VAL A 370 -18.84 14.36 20.99
N VAL A 371 -17.59 13.91 20.93
CA VAL A 371 -16.79 13.47 22.07
C VAL A 371 -15.65 14.42 22.43
N GLY A 372 -15.53 15.58 21.78
CA GLY A 372 -14.52 16.60 22.05
C GLY A 372 -14.15 17.44 20.85
N GLU A 373 -13.36 18.48 21.04
CA GLU A 373 -12.93 19.40 19.97
C GLU A 373 -12.00 18.72 18.94
N LYS A 374 -11.25 17.70 19.36
CA LYS A 374 -10.31 16.95 18.52
C LYS A 374 -10.71 15.49 18.43
N VAL A 375 -10.31 14.82 17.34
CA VAL A 375 -10.51 13.37 17.19
C VAL A 375 -9.82 12.64 18.33
N ALA A 376 -10.59 11.91 19.11
CA ALA A 376 -10.09 11.10 20.22
C ALA A 376 -9.41 9.81 19.72
N HIS A 377 -8.49 9.27 20.52
CA HIS A 377 -7.83 8.00 20.22
C HIS A 377 -8.78 6.82 20.44
N GLN A 378 -9.22 6.20 19.35
CA GLN A 378 -10.19 5.10 19.36
C GLN A 378 -9.81 3.96 20.32
N GLN A 379 -8.54 3.60 20.42
CA GLN A 379 -8.10 2.48 21.27
C GLN A 379 -8.39 2.75 22.77
N ASN A 380 -8.09 3.94 23.24
CA ASN A 380 -8.32 4.31 24.64
C ASN A 380 -9.81 4.31 24.99
N HIS A 381 -10.63 4.85 24.09
CA HIS A 381 -12.09 4.88 24.30
C HIS A 381 -12.72 3.48 24.22
N SER A 382 -12.29 2.65 23.28
CA SER A 382 -12.79 1.27 23.20
C SER A 382 -12.42 0.44 24.43
N ALA A 383 -11.22 0.63 24.99
CA ALA A 383 -10.80 -0.05 26.21
C ALA A 383 -11.61 0.40 27.44
N LYS A 384 -11.83 1.71 27.60
CA LYS A 384 -12.67 2.27 28.68
C LYS A 384 -14.11 1.76 28.58
N PHE A 385 -14.69 1.77 27.38
CA PHE A 385 -16.04 1.27 27.18
C PHE A 385 -16.15 -0.23 27.47
N ALA A 386 -15.13 -1.03 27.09
CA ALA A 386 -15.09 -2.45 27.47
C ALA A 386 -15.05 -2.66 28.99
N SER A 387 -14.38 -1.76 29.73
CA SER A 387 -14.40 -1.78 31.20
C SER A 387 -15.80 -1.49 31.75
N VAL A 388 -16.45 -0.44 31.26
CA VAL A 388 -17.82 -0.07 31.67
C VAL A 388 -18.82 -1.19 31.37
N LEU A 389 -18.74 -1.81 30.18
CA LEU A 389 -19.60 -2.94 29.84
C LEU A 389 -19.51 -4.07 30.88
N ARG A 390 -18.29 -4.45 31.27
CA ARG A 390 -18.06 -5.54 32.22
C ARG A 390 -18.45 -5.15 33.67
N GLU A 391 -18.17 -3.92 34.05
CA GLU A 391 -18.53 -3.40 35.37
C GLU A 391 -20.05 -3.37 35.56
N VAL A 392 -20.78 -2.82 34.60
CA VAL A 392 -22.23 -2.64 34.68
C VAL A 392 -22.96 -3.98 34.53
N THR A 393 -22.53 -4.87 33.67
CA THR A 393 -23.23 -6.13 33.41
C THR A 393 -22.71 -7.33 34.21
N GLY A 394 -21.49 -7.24 34.78
CA GLY A 394 -20.80 -8.39 35.39
C GLY A 394 -20.27 -9.40 34.35
N ASN A 395 -20.49 -9.19 33.07
CA ASN A 395 -20.15 -10.14 32.01
C ASN A 395 -18.78 -9.83 31.37
N ASN A 396 -17.78 -10.62 31.72
CA ASN A 396 -16.40 -10.44 31.28
C ASN A 396 -16.15 -10.79 29.79
N GLU A 397 -17.08 -11.45 29.13
CA GLU A 397 -16.95 -11.80 27.71
C GLU A 397 -17.36 -10.67 26.76
N LEU A 398 -18.09 -9.68 27.27
CA LEU A 398 -18.55 -8.55 26.46
C LEU A 398 -17.42 -7.66 25.97
N VAL A 399 -17.54 -7.28 24.73
CA VAL A 399 -16.63 -6.33 24.07
C VAL A 399 -17.46 -5.22 23.39
N PRO A 400 -16.92 -4.03 23.11
CA PRO A 400 -17.66 -2.93 22.49
C PRO A 400 -18.43 -3.32 21.20
N TYR A 401 -17.93 -4.32 20.48
CA TYR A 401 -18.61 -4.81 19.28
C TYR A 401 -19.82 -5.70 19.59
N SER A 402 -19.94 -6.25 20.79
CA SER A 402 -21.11 -6.98 21.28
C SER A 402 -22.36 -6.11 21.20
N CYS A 403 -22.25 -4.83 21.55
CA CYS A 403 -23.36 -3.86 21.48
C CYS A 403 -23.99 -3.78 20.08
N ARG A 404 -23.14 -3.78 19.03
CA ARG A 404 -23.64 -3.76 17.64
C ARG A 404 -24.39 -5.02 17.26
N HIS A 405 -23.93 -6.18 17.74
CA HIS A 405 -24.64 -7.45 17.53
C HIS A 405 -25.95 -7.50 18.29
N THR A 406 -25.95 -7.01 19.53
CA THR A 406 -27.17 -6.93 20.37
C THR A 406 -28.24 -6.07 19.72
N GLY A 407 -27.91 -4.88 19.24
CA GLY A 407 -28.87 -4.02 18.57
C GLY A 407 -29.52 -4.68 17.36
N LYS A 408 -28.71 -5.36 16.52
CA LYS A 408 -29.25 -6.10 15.38
C LYS A 408 -30.13 -7.28 15.83
N PHE A 409 -29.67 -8.04 16.82
CA PHE A 409 -30.44 -9.15 17.39
C PHE A 409 -31.78 -8.68 17.97
N LEU A 410 -31.78 -7.57 18.72
CA LEU A 410 -32.98 -6.96 19.28
C LEU A 410 -33.96 -6.56 18.18
N ALA A 411 -33.52 -5.88 17.13
CA ALA A 411 -34.36 -5.49 16.01
C ALA A 411 -34.94 -6.71 15.26
N ASP A 412 -34.13 -7.74 15.06
CA ASP A 412 -34.57 -8.99 14.40
C ASP A 412 -35.61 -9.76 15.29
N THR A 413 -35.38 -9.82 16.61
CA THR A 413 -36.25 -10.51 17.55
C THR A 413 -37.61 -9.82 17.68
N LYS A 414 -37.62 -8.48 17.70
CA LYS A 414 -38.85 -7.69 17.73
C LYS A 414 -39.59 -7.69 16.38
N GLY A 415 -38.99 -8.18 15.32
CA GLY A 415 -39.64 -8.35 14.00
C GLY A 415 -40.04 -7.04 13.33
N VAL A 416 -39.38 -5.94 13.65
CA VAL A 416 -39.82 -4.59 13.28
C VAL A 416 -39.19 -4.12 11.97
N GLY A 417 -40.05 -3.62 11.08
CA GLY A 417 -39.65 -2.89 9.88
C GLY A 417 -39.17 -3.77 8.72
N HIS A 418 -38.98 -3.14 7.59
CA HIS A 418 -38.41 -3.81 6.43
C HIS A 418 -36.95 -4.19 6.67
N LYS A 419 -36.55 -5.39 6.30
CA LYS A 419 -35.20 -5.92 6.46
C LYS A 419 -34.13 -4.97 5.92
N ASP A 420 -34.37 -4.32 4.78
CA ASP A 420 -33.44 -3.40 4.14
C ASP A 420 -33.21 -2.13 4.99
N VAL A 421 -34.24 -1.62 5.66
CA VAL A 421 -34.14 -0.48 6.58
C VAL A 421 -33.30 -0.88 7.79
N THR A 422 -33.59 -2.04 8.38
CA THR A 422 -32.87 -2.56 9.53
C THR A 422 -31.40 -2.83 9.19
N GLU A 423 -31.10 -3.47 8.06
CA GLU A 423 -29.73 -3.72 7.61
C GLU A 423 -28.95 -2.39 7.38
N THR A 424 -29.61 -1.39 6.80
CA THR A 424 -29.02 -0.06 6.62
C THR A 424 -28.80 0.64 7.95
N MET A 425 -29.76 0.60 8.86
CA MET A 425 -29.69 1.17 10.20
C MET A 425 -28.47 0.65 10.97
N PHE A 426 -28.19 -0.66 10.85
CA PHE A 426 -27.02 -1.28 11.47
C PHE A 426 -25.76 -1.23 10.59
N GLY A 427 -25.82 -0.65 9.40
CA GLY A 427 -24.68 -0.57 8.47
C GLY A 427 -24.18 -1.95 8.01
N TRP A 428 -25.08 -2.90 7.87
CA TRP A 428 -24.85 -4.25 7.35
C TRP A 428 -25.36 -4.36 5.92
N THR A 429 -24.97 -3.44 5.09
CA THR A 429 -25.23 -3.57 3.66
C THR A 429 -24.48 -4.80 3.15
N GLY A 430 -25.19 -5.88 2.98
CA GLY A 430 -24.71 -7.08 2.31
C GLY A 430 -24.21 -6.74 0.90
N ASN A 431 -23.56 -7.69 0.22
CA ASN A 431 -23.07 -7.58 -1.16
C ASN A 431 -24.16 -7.27 -2.22
N ARG A 432 -25.35 -6.84 -1.81
CA ARG A 432 -26.46 -6.52 -2.70
C ARG A 432 -26.22 -5.14 -3.34
N ARG A 433 -25.70 -5.17 -4.55
CA ARG A 433 -25.70 -4.03 -5.47
C ARG A 433 -27.11 -3.47 -5.68
N GLU A 434 -28.14 -4.31 -5.56
CA GLU A 434 -29.55 -3.98 -5.80
C GLU A 434 -30.17 -2.99 -4.81
N ALA A 435 -29.81 -3.02 -3.52
CA ALA A 435 -30.33 -2.04 -2.55
C ALA A 435 -29.75 -0.62 -2.75
N LYS A 436 -28.58 -0.50 -3.39
CA LYS A 436 -27.96 0.78 -3.74
C LYS A 436 -28.63 1.45 -4.93
N ASP A 437 -29.13 0.66 -5.86
CA ASP A 437 -29.69 1.16 -7.12
C ASP A 437 -31.11 1.66 -6.97
N ASN A 438 -31.87 1.14 -5.97
CA ASN A 438 -33.27 1.51 -5.76
C ASN A 438 -33.48 2.78 -4.92
N TYR A 439 -32.54 3.16 -4.04
CA TYR A 439 -32.74 4.31 -3.14
C TYR A 439 -31.66 5.37 -3.21
N GLY A 440 -30.63 5.29 -4.01
CA GLY A 440 -29.55 6.27 -4.11
C GLY A 440 -29.06 6.80 -2.75
N LYS A 441 -27.92 7.47 -2.68
CA LYS A 441 -27.43 8.09 -1.42
C LYS A 441 -28.41 9.06 -0.78
N ALA A 442 -29.27 9.69 -1.57
CA ALA A 442 -30.29 10.62 -1.10
C ALA A 442 -31.48 9.91 -0.42
N GLY A 443 -31.79 8.67 -0.79
CA GLY A 443 -32.97 7.94 -0.29
C GLY A 443 -32.92 7.60 1.20
N ILE A 444 -31.72 7.24 1.74
CA ILE A 444 -31.57 6.91 3.16
C ILE A 444 -31.70 8.12 4.09
N PHE A 445 -31.59 9.33 3.57
CA PHE A 445 -31.79 10.59 4.30
C PHE A 445 -33.18 11.18 4.04
N SER A 446 -34.05 10.47 3.32
CA SER A 446 -35.42 10.94 3.06
C SER A 446 -36.26 10.89 4.35
N LYS A 447 -37.19 11.82 4.49
CA LYS A 447 -38.09 11.89 5.64
C LYS A 447 -38.84 10.58 5.91
N PRO A 448 -39.43 9.88 4.90
CA PRO A 448 -40.07 8.60 5.12
C PRO A 448 -39.14 7.52 5.65
N TYR A 449 -37.89 7.51 5.21
CA TYR A 449 -36.92 6.50 5.67
C TYR A 449 -36.50 6.75 7.12
N ILE A 450 -36.23 8.01 7.49
CA ILE A 450 -35.93 8.41 8.87
C ILE A 450 -37.11 8.07 9.78
N GLU A 451 -38.33 8.27 9.33
CA GLU A 451 -39.53 7.95 10.10
C GLU A 451 -39.66 6.44 10.39
N GLN A 452 -39.37 5.58 9.40
CA GLN A 452 -39.32 4.14 9.63
C GLN A 452 -38.22 3.77 10.64
N MET A 453 -37.06 4.41 10.60
CA MET A 453 -36.00 4.17 11.58
C MET A 453 -36.43 4.59 12.98
N LYS A 454 -37.19 5.69 13.14
CA LYS A 454 -37.75 6.09 14.43
C LYS A 454 -38.70 5.01 14.98
N GLN A 455 -39.63 4.53 14.17
CA GLN A 455 -40.56 3.46 14.55
C GLN A 455 -39.79 2.19 14.99
N ILE A 456 -38.79 1.76 14.23
CA ILE A 456 -37.93 0.63 14.63
C ILE A 456 -37.26 0.90 15.97
N THR A 457 -36.69 2.08 16.15
CA THR A 457 -36.04 2.44 17.42
C THR A 457 -37.02 2.47 18.59
N GLU A 458 -38.20 3.01 18.42
CA GLU A 458 -39.27 3.06 19.45
C GLU A 458 -39.68 1.65 19.91
N VAL A 459 -39.89 0.73 18.99
CA VAL A 459 -40.20 -0.67 19.35
C VAL A 459 -39.00 -1.37 20.02
N MET A 460 -37.77 -1.08 19.63
CA MET A 460 -36.60 -1.62 20.32
C MET A 460 -36.50 -1.15 21.77
N LEU A 461 -37.09 -0.01 22.09
CA LEU A 461 -37.02 0.65 23.41
C LEU A 461 -38.27 0.36 24.31
N GLU A 462 -39.32 -0.30 23.79
CA GLU A 462 -40.63 -0.39 24.48
C GLU A 462 -40.56 -1.04 25.86
N ASP A 463 -39.62 -2.02 26.06
CA ASP A 463 -39.46 -2.73 27.33
C ASP A 463 -38.43 -2.03 28.27
N LEU A 464 -37.87 -0.92 27.86
CA LEU A 464 -36.88 -0.20 28.66
C LEU A 464 -37.51 0.96 29.45
N PRO A 465 -36.99 1.29 30.65
CA PRO A 465 -37.45 2.45 31.42
C PRO A 465 -37.46 3.72 30.60
N GLN A 466 -38.53 4.48 30.68
CA GLN A 466 -38.63 5.78 30.00
C GLN A 466 -37.87 6.84 30.73
N TYR A 467 -36.97 7.51 30.06
CA TYR A 467 -36.25 8.68 30.56
C TYR A 467 -36.60 9.91 29.71
N PRO A 468 -36.78 11.09 30.34
CA PRO A 468 -37.20 12.31 29.68
C PRO A 468 -36.18 12.86 28.65
#